data_c885fd3a18ab5d8bb30ab94c0af713ea
#
_entry.id   c885fd3a18ab5d8bb30ab94c0af713ea
#
_cell.length_a   1.000
_cell.length_b   1.000
_cell.length_c   1.000
_cell.angle_alpha   90.00
_cell.angle_beta   90.00
_cell.angle_gamma   90.00
#
_symmetry.space_group_name_H-M   'P 1'
#
loop_
_entity.id
_entity.type
_entity.pdbx_description
1 polymer ?
#
loop_
_entity_poly.entity_id
_entity_poly.type
_entity_poly.pdbx_seq_one_letter_code
_entity_poly.pdbx_strand_id
1 'polypeptide(L)'
;MDANLLEYTPQGILLANSPPRATSGAGDDEAKENPPMLFTQYYLDCLSQASYLVGDETTGEAVVVDPRRDVADYLADARAAGLQIVGVINTHFHADFLSGHLELARETGAWIGYGDAGAPEFAHRPLRDGERISLGEVTLEIMATPGHTPESISVLVFEHAGDHTAYGVLTGDALFIGDVGRPDLLASVGVSAEALGRMLYDSVQRKLMGLPDEVRVFPAHGSGSACGKNLSTERQSTIGEQRRLNYACQPMSEEDFVAVVTEGQPSAPGYFLFNATVNRQQRAVRELDVAIPALDSTQVAAALAAGAIVHDARDAMEFTAGHLVGAVSVPADGRMAETAGIVFTPEQQIVVMAPDGQEQDVALRLARIGFDRTVGYIADPTAYLLAHSDRVERASRLTVAQCEQALADPSVQVVDIRNPGETAGGTMPGARVIPLPELPRRLAELDPEAPVVLYCAGGWRSSVGASMLRAQGFADVSDLLGGYGAWEQAHPVSA
;
A
#
# COMPACT_ATOMS: atom_id res chain seq x y z
N MET A 1 -38.64 -1.73 7.77
CA MET A 1 -37.29 -2.23 8.13
C MET A 1 -36.79 -2.94 6.90
N ASP A 2 -36.26 -2.18 5.95
CA ASP A 2 -35.70 -2.72 4.71
C ASP A 2 -34.18 -2.52 4.77
N ALA A 3 -33.49 -3.66 4.90
CA ALA A 3 -32.06 -3.70 4.87
C ALA A 3 -31.59 -3.53 3.41
N ASN A 4 -30.96 -2.41 3.09
CA ASN A 4 -30.22 -2.25 1.86
C ASN A 4 -29.04 -3.22 1.89
N LEU A 5 -29.14 -4.31 1.14
CA LEU A 5 -28.04 -5.19 0.81
C LEU A 5 -27.15 -4.43 -0.17
N LEU A 6 -26.01 -3.92 0.31
CA LEU A 6 -24.88 -3.54 -0.51
C LEU A 6 -24.30 -4.83 -1.09
N GLU A 7 -24.45 -5.05 -2.39
CA GLU A 7 -23.74 -6.13 -3.08
C GLU A 7 -22.23 -5.80 -3.08
N TYR A 8 -21.50 -6.52 -2.26
CA TYR A 8 -20.04 -6.45 -2.18
C TYR A 8 -19.47 -7.31 -3.31
N THR A 9 -18.91 -6.68 -4.34
CA THR A 9 -18.02 -7.37 -5.27
C THR A 9 -16.57 -7.22 -4.75
N PRO A 10 -15.74 -8.25 -4.84
CA PRO A 10 -14.36 -8.21 -4.30
C PRO A 10 -13.43 -7.18 -4.95
N GLN A 11 -13.87 -6.40 -5.91
CA GLN A 11 -13.03 -5.67 -6.87
C GLN A 11 -13.24 -4.16 -6.95
N GLY A 12 -14.23 -3.59 -6.30
CA GLY A 12 -14.43 -2.13 -6.32
C GLY A 12 -15.81 -1.70 -5.84
N ILE A 13 -15.91 -0.48 -5.34
CA ILE A 13 -17.19 0.16 -5.04
C ILE A 13 -17.57 1.01 -6.25
N LEU A 14 -18.57 0.58 -7.01
CA LEU A 14 -19.25 1.45 -7.99
C LEU A 14 -20.02 2.52 -7.21
N LEU A 15 -19.54 3.75 -7.21
CA LEU A 15 -20.31 4.89 -6.75
C LEU A 15 -21.33 5.24 -7.85
N ALA A 16 -22.45 4.48 -7.93
CA ALA A 16 -23.56 4.84 -8.80
C ALA A 16 -24.29 6.05 -8.19
N ASN A 17 -24.17 7.21 -8.81
CA ASN A 17 -24.96 8.39 -8.52
C ASN A 17 -26.39 8.23 -9.12
N SER A 18 -27.20 7.28 -8.63
CA SER A 18 -28.63 7.25 -9.00
C SER A 18 -29.48 6.80 -7.81
N PRO A 19 -30.46 7.60 -7.36
CA PRO A 19 -31.47 7.14 -6.44
C PRO A 19 -32.41 6.14 -7.12
N PRO A 20 -33.12 5.23 -6.40
CA PRO A 20 -33.99 4.22 -6.99
C PRO A 20 -35.15 4.88 -7.70
N ARG A 21 -35.51 4.38 -8.88
CA ARG A 21 -36.66 4.79 -9.69
C ARG A 21 -37.97 4.61 -8.89
N ALA A 22 -38.63 5.72 -8.57
CA ALA A 22 -40.05 5.73 -8.22
C ALA A 22 -40.89 5.84 -9.50
N THR A 23 -41.73 4.86 -9.76
CA THR A 23 -42.74 4.92 -10.80
C THR A 23 -43.94 5.68 -10.29
N SER A 24 -44.20 6.92 -10.75
CA SER A 24 -45.55 7.48 -10.85
C SER A 24 -45.56 8.86 -11.53
N GLY A 25 -46.39 9.05 -12.55
CA GLY A 25 -47.10 10.29 -12.86
C GLY A 25 -46.41 11.22 -13.87
N ALA A 26 -47.09 11.41 -15.01
CA ALA A 26 -46.74 12.34 -16.04
C ALA A 26 -46.75 13.80 -15.51
N GLY A 27 -45.63 14.48 -15.73
CA GLY A 27 -45.41 15.89 -15.56
C GLY A 27 -44.12 16.22 -16.26
N ASP A 28 -44.10 17.28 -17.08
CA ASP A 28 -42.92 17.77 -17.83
C ASP A 28 -41.77 18.06 -16.88
N ASP A 29 -40.97 17.05 -16.61
CA ASP A 29 -39.68 17.17 -15.99
C ASP A 29 -38.61 17.13 -17.09
N GLU A 30 -37.82 18.20 -17.20
CA GLU A 30 -36.53 18.16 -17.87
C GLU A 30 -35.81 16.91 -17.39
N ALA A 31 -35.61 15.96 -18.30
CA ALA A 31 -34.82 14.78 -18.03
C ALA A 31 -33.44 15.28 -17.56
N LYS A 32 -33.13 15.11 -16.27
CA LYS A 32 -31.75 15.22 -15.79
C LYS A 32 -31.01 14.17 -16.59
N GLU A 33 -30.34 14.60 -17.65
CA GLU A 33 -29.41 13.75 -18.38
C GLU A 33 -28.41 13.21 -17.35
N ASN A 34 -28.22 11.89 -17.37
CA ASN A 34 -27.14 11.30 -16.56
C ASN A 34 -25.86 12.04 -16.96
N PRO A 35 -25.00 12.41 -15.98
CA PRO A 35 -23.73 13.05 -16.32
C PRO A 35 -22.96 12.14 -17.28
N PRO A 36 -22.33 12.68 -18.31
CA PRO A 36 -21.60 11.89 -19.31
C PRO A 36 -20.36 11.20 -18.73
N MET A 37 -20.07 11.41 -17.45
CA MET A 37 -18.86 10.97 -16.78
C MET A 37 -19.06 9.63 -16.06
N LEU A 38 -18.28 8.63 -16.45
CA LEU A 38 -18.01 7.46 -15.61
C LEU A 38 -16.83 7.80 -14.66
N PHE A 39 -17.03 7.62 -13.37
CA PHE A 39 -15.98 7.79 -12.37
C PHE A 39 -15.98 6.58 -11.42
N THR A 40 -14.91 5.78 -11.45
CA THR A 40 -14.75 4.60 -10.60
C THR A 40 -13.49 4.71 -9.77
N GLN A 41 -13.64 4.53 -8.46
CA GLN A 41 -12.51 4.40 -7.52
C GLN A 41 -12.27 2.92 -7.21
N TYR A 42 -11.08 2.44 -7.47
CA TYR A 42 -10.61 1.11 -7.04
C TYR A 42 -9.78 1.28 -5.77
N TYR A 43 -10.03 0.44 -4.79
CA TYR A 43 -9.26 0.48 -3.55
C TYR A 43 -8.67 -0.90 -3.23
N LEU A 44 -7.37 -0.93 -2.98
CA LEU A 44 -6.61 -2.13 -2.69
C LEU A 44 -6.21 -2.15 -1.21
N ASP A 45 -6.96 -2.89 -0.40
CA ASP A 45 -6.79 -2.89 1.06
C ASP A 45 -5.38 -3.33 1.51
N CYS A 46 -4.76 -4.31 0.84
CA CYS A 46 -3.45 -4.84 1.23
C CYS A 46 -2.28 -3.84 1.07
N LEU A 47 -2.46 -2.76 0.30
CA LEU A 47 -1.50 -1.65 0.14
C LEU A 47 -2.11 -0.31 0.55
N SER A 48 -3.38 -0.28 0.95
CA SER A 48 -4.14 0.94 1.20
C SER A 48 -4.08 1.93 0.03
N GLN A 49 -4.07 1.42 -1.22
CA GLN A 49 -3.86 2.18 -2.45
C GLN A 49 -5.17 2.38 -3.20
N ALA A 50 -5.41 3.58 -3.70
CA ALA A 50 -6.52 3.91 -4.58
C ALA A 50 -6.03 4.24 -6.00
N SER A 51 -6.81 3.81 -7.00
CA SER A 51 -6.66 4.16 -8.40
C SER A 51 -8.02 4.51 -8.99
N TYR A 52 -8.03 5.15 -10.16
CA TYR A 52 -9.24 5.74 -10.69
C TYR A 52 -9.40 5.46 -12.19
N LEU A 53 -10.62 5.13 -12.62
CA LEU A 53 -11.03 5.13 -14.01
C LEU A 53 -11.97 6.32 -14.22
N VAL A 54 -11.58 7.23 -15.11
CA VAL A 54 -12.39 8.39 -15.48
C VAL A 54 -12.67 8.32 -16.97
N GLY A 55 -13.93 8.26 -17.35
CA GLY A 55 -14.36 8.11 -18.74
C GLY A 55 -15.46 9.07 -19.13
N ASP A 56 -15.54 9.32 -20.43
CA ASP A 56 -16.60 10.09 -21.07
C ASP A 56 -17.46 9.16 -21.92
N GLU A 57 -18.73 8.97 -21.53
CA GLU A 57 -19.65 8.09 -22.22
C GLU A 57 -20.11 8.65 -23.59
N THR A 58 -19.89 9.95 -23.85
CA THR A 58 -20.26 10.58 -25.12
C THR A 58 -19.29 10.27 -26.25
N THR A 59 -18.00 10.15 -25.91
CA THR A 59 -16.92 9.81 -26.85
C THR A 59 -16.49 8.36 -26.78
N GLY A 60 -16.75 7.69 -25.66
CA GLY A 60 -16.23 6.36 -25.37
C GLY A 60 -14.75 6.34 -24.97
N GLU A 61 -14.18 7.47 -24.55
CA GLU A 61 -12.78 7.57 -24.13
C GLU A 61 -12.63 7.56 -22.61
N ALA A 62 -11.56 6.94 -22.10
CA ALA A 62 -11.26 6.89 -20.68
C ALA A 62 -9.76 7.00 -20.39
N VAL A 63 -9.45 7.47 -19.16
CA VAL A 63 -8.11 7.51 -18.60
C VAL A 63 -8.10 6.75 -17.27
N VAL A 64 -7.02 5.99 -17.01
CA VAL A 64 -6.77 5.39 -15.71
C VAL A 64 -5.70 6.18 -14.97
N VAL A 65 -5.94 6.51 -13.70
CA VAL A 65 -5.00 7.23 -12.85
C VAL A 65 -4.47 6.30 -11.77
N ASP A 66 -3.15 6.23 -11.62
CA ASP A 66 -2.40 5.42 -10.65
C ASP A 66 -2.77 3.92 -10.67
N PRO A 67 -2.77 3.27 -11.85
CA PRO A 67 -3.18 1.88 -11.96
C PRO A 67 -2.25 0.94 -11.21
N ARG A 68 -2.81 -0.05 -10.54
CA ARG A 68 -2.06 -1.20 -10.07
C ARG A 68 -1.66 -2.10 -11.24
N ARG A 69 -0.67 -2.98 -11.03
CA ARG A 69 -0.07 -3.80 -12.08
C ARG A 69 -1.00 -4.88 -12.65
N ASP A 70 -1.95 -5.36 -11.88
CA ASP A 70 -3.00 -6.29 -12.29
C ASP A 70 -4.16 -5.52 -12.95
N VAL A 71 -4.00 -5.21 -14.24
CA VAL A 71 -4.84 -4.28 -14.98
C VAL A 71 -6.16 -4.86 -15.49
N ALA A 72 -6.43 -6.14 -15.25
CA ALA A 72 -7.60 -6.84 -15.81
C ALA A 72 -8.94 -6.17 -15.45
N ASP A 73 -9.08 -5.67 -14.22
CA ASP A 73 -10.31 -5.03 -13.75
C ASP A 73 -10.59 -3.73 -14.52
N TYR A 74 -9.57 -2.88 -14.73
CA TYR A 74 -9.74 -1.64 -15.53
C TYR A 74 -10.17 -1.94 -16.96
N LEU A 75 -9.56 -2.97 -17.57
CA LEU A 75 -9.90 -3.40 -18.94
C LEU A 75 -11.32 -3.96 -19.00
N ALA A 76 -11.76 -4.72 -18.00
CA ALA A 76 -13.08 -5.31 -17.93
C ALA A 76 -14.15 -4.23 -17.74
N ASP A 77 -13.95 -3.31 -16.79
CA ASP A 77 -14.91 -2.25 -16.46
C ASP A 77 -15.03 -1.23 -17.60
N ALA A 78 -13.92 -0.80 -18.19
CA ALA A 78 -13.95 0.07 -19.37
C ALA A 78 -14.71 -0.59 -20.53
N ARG A 79 -14.46 -1.87 -20.81
CA ARG A 79 -15.17 -2.63 -21.84
C ARG A 79 -16.66 -2.76 -21.55
N ALA A 80 -17.03 -3.04 -20.29
CA ALA A 80 -18.42 -3.16 -19.87
C ALA A 80 -19.19 -1.83 -20.03
N ALA A 81 -18.51 -0.70 -19.83
CA ALA A 81 -19.04 0.64 -20.05
C ALA A 81 -18.95 1.12 -21.51
N GLY A 82 -18.41 0.32 -22.43
CA GLY A 82 -18.22 0.72 -23.83
C GLY A 82 -17.11 1.76 -24.03
N LEU A 83 -16.16 1.87 -23.08
CA LEU A 83 -15.09 2.84 -23.10
C LEU A 83 -13.77 2.23 -23.59
N GLN A 84 -12.96 3.04 -24.27
CA GLN A 84 -11.59 2.74 -24.63
C GLN A 84 -10.62 3.51 -23.72
N ILE A 85 -9.71 2.81 -23.06
CA ILE A 85 -8.65 3.45 -22.29
C ILE A 85 -7.63 4.03 -23.26
N VAL A 86 -7.61 5.37 -23.38
CA VAL A 86 -6.72 6.11 -24.29
C VAL A 86 -5.50 6.67 -23.60
N GLY A 87 -5.51 6.76 -22.27
CA GLY A 87 -4.42 7.32 -21.47
C GLY A 87 -4.29 6.69 -20.11
N VAL A 88 -3.07 6.73 -19.59
CA VAL A 88 -2.72 6.34 -18.22
C VAL A 88 -1.93 7.50 -17.60
N ILE A 89 -2.38 7.99 -16.46
CA ILE A 89 -1.68 9.03 -15.70
C ILE A 89 -1.16 8.41 -14.41
N ASN A 90 0.12 8.61 -14.11
CA ASN A 90 0.64 8.40 -12.77
C ASN A 90 0.86 9.77 -12.12
N THR A 91 0.34 9.94 -10.91
CA THR A 91 0.49 11.18 -10.16
C THR A 91 1.95 11.43 -9.78
N HIS A 92 2.71 10.35 -9.56
CA HIS A 92 4.14 10.37 -9.24
C HIS A 92 4.78 8.99 -9.49
N PHE A 93 6.09 8.85 -9.27
CA PHE A 93 6.73 7.53 -9.26
C PHE A 93 6.50 6.84 -7.92
N HIS A 94 5.49 5.98 -7.87
CA HIS A 94 5.10 5.24 -6.66
C HIS A 94 6.25 4.43 -6.08
N ALA A 95 6.38 4.48 -4.76
CA ALA A 95 7.40 3.73 -4.03
C ALA A 95 6.85 2.44 -3.40
N ASP A 96 5.58 2.40 -3.11
CA ASP A 96 4.91 1.32 -2.37
C ASP A 96 4.38 0.20 -3.26
N PHE A 97 4.21 0.43 -4.58
CA PHE A 97 3.81 -0.60 -5.56
C PHE A 97 4.39 -0.35 -6.96
N LEU A 98 4.36 -1.37 -7.81
CA LEU A 98 4.63 -1.20 -9.24
C LEU A 98 3.34 -0.82 -9.97
N SER A 99 3.37 0.37 -10.60
CA SER A 99 2.26 0.85 -11.42
C SER A 99 2.08 0.01 -12.69
N GLY A 100 0.82 -0.19 -13.09
CA GLY A 100 0.39 -0.92 -14.28
C GLY A 100 0.43 -0.11 -15.57
N HIS A 101 1.12 1.03 -15.61
CA HIS A 101 1.14 1.91 -16.78
C HIS A 101 1.67 1.24 -18.05
N LEU A 102 2.73 0.41 -17.93
CA LEU A 102 3.28 -0.33 -19.08
C LEU A 102 2.34 -1.46 -19.51
N GLU A 103 1.70 -2.14 -18.57
CA GLU A 103 0.71 -3.20 -18.82
C GLU A 103 -0.50 -2.61 -19.58
N LEU A 104 -1.09 -1.53 -19.09
CA LEU A 104 -2.22 -0.87 -19.76
C LEU A 104 -1.84 -0.33 -21.15
N ALA A 105 -0.68 0.34 -21.27
CA ALA A 105 -0.22 0.84 -22.56
C ALA A 105 -0.01 -0.29 -23.58
N ARG A 106 0.50 -1.45 -23.17
CA ARG A 106 0.63 -2.62 -24.03
C ARG A 106 -0.73 -3.14 -24.52
N GLU A 107 -1.70 -3.26 -23.62
CA GLU A 107 -3.02 -3.84 -23.91
C GLU A 107 -3.93 -2.91 -24.73
N THR A 108 -3.79 -1.60 -24.55
CA THR A 108 -4.76 -0.62 -25.11
C THR A 108 -4.15 0.33 -26.14
N GLY A 109 -2.82 0.46 -26.18
CA GLY A 109 -2.15 1.51 -26.94
C GLY A 109 -2.22 2.89 -26.28
N ALA A 110 -2.68 2.98 -25.01
CA ALA A 110 -2.80 4.23 -24.27
C ALA A 110 -1.46 4.95 -24.12
N TRP A 111 -1.48 6.28 -24.17
CA TRP A 111 -0.33 7.09 -23.80
C TRP A 111 -0.12 7.03 -22.27
N ILE A 112 1.13 7.20 -21.83
CA ILE A 112 1.49 7.24 -20.42
C ILE A 112 1.88 8.67 -20.09
N GLY A 113 1.27 9.28 -19.04
CA GLY A 113 1.53 10.62 -18.57
C GLY A 113 2.15 10.66 -17.17
N TYR A 114 3.12 11.55 -17.00
CA TYR A 114 3.73 11.96 -15.73
C TYR A 114 3.89 13.46 -15.67
N GLY A 115 3.97 14.07 -14.50
CA GLY A 115 4.35 15.46 -14.34
C GLY A 115 5.64 15.78 -15.12
N ASP A 116 5.73 16.96 -15.72
CA ASP A 116 6.82 17.33 -16.66
C ASP A 116 8.22 17.38 -16.02
N ALA A 117 8.31 17.42 -14.69
CA ALA A 117 9.58 17.21 -13.97
C ALA A 117 10.00 15.74 -13.89
N GLY A 118 9.13 14.79 -14.25
CA GLY A 118 9.43 13.35 -14.29
C GLY A 118 10.27 13.00 -15.51
N ALA A 119 11.22 12.08 -15.33
CA ALA A 119 12.10 11.60 -16.40
C ALA A 119 12.13 10.06 -16.43
N PRO A 120 11.06 9.39 -16.91
CA PRO A 120 11.08 7.93 -17.08
C PRO A 120 11.90 7.54 -18.32
N GLU A 121 12.36 6.29 -18.34
CA GLU A 121 13.16 5.73 -19.44
C GLU A 121 12.32 5.30 -20.66
N PHE A 122 11.00 5.26 -20.53
CA PHE A 122 10.06 4.88 -21.60
C PHE A 122 9.40 6.12 -22.23
N ALA A 123 8.76 5.90 -23.39
CA ALA A 123 8.01 6.96 -24.07
C ALA A 123 6.83 7.40 -23.19
N HIS A 124 6.76 8.69 -22.91
CA HIS A 124 5.71 9.29 -22.09
C HIS A 124 5.29 10.66 -22.60
N ARG A 125 4.12 11.10 -22.15
CA ARG A 125 3.60 12.46 -22.31
C ARG A 125 3.95 13.28 -21.06
N PRO A 126 4.80 14.30 -21.12
CA PRO A 126 4.99 15.21 -20.00
C PRO A 126 3.73 16.06 -19.79
N LEU A 127 3.17 16.02 -18.59
CA LEU A 127 1.95 16.73 -18.19
C LEU A 127 2.32 18.01 -17.44
N ARG A 128 1.86 19.15 -17.94
CA ARG A 128 2.23 20.46 -17.40
C ARG A 128 1.15 21.06 -16.52
N ASP A 129 1.57 21.90 -15.58
CA ASP A 129 0.65 22.66 -14.72
C ASP A 129 -0.35 23.46 -15.54
N GLY A 130 -1.65 23.33 -15.26
CA GLY A 130 -2.73 23.95 -15.99
C GLY A 130 -3.06 23.31 -17.35
N GLU A 131 -2.39 22.21 -17.74
CA GLU A 131 -2.73 21.51 -18.97
C GLU A 131 -4.10 20.85 -18.88
N ARG A 132 -4.96 21.07 -19.86
CA ARG A 132 -6.28 20.44 -19.96
C ARG A 132 -6.27 19.33 -20.99
N ILE A 133 -6.80 18.17 -20.59
CA ILE A 133 -6.97 16.97 -21.41
C ILE A 133 -8.47 16.74 -21.54
N SER A 134 -9.02 16.92 -22.75
CA SER A 134 -10.39 16.65 -23.04
C SER A 134 -10.59 15.17 -23.40
N LEU A 135 -11.58 14.53 -22.81
CA LEU A 135 -12.12 13.22 -23.21
C LEU A 135 -13.44 13.39 -23.98
N GLY A 136 -13.86 14.63 -24.24
CA GLY A 136 -15.13 15.00 -24.81
C GLY A 136 -15.78 16.07 -23.94
N GLU A 137 -16.91 15.79 -23.32
CA GLU A 137 -17.51 16.63 -22.28
C GLU A 137 -16.66 16.62 -21.00
N VAL A 138 -16.17 15.45 -20.61
CA VAL A 138 -15.28 15.31 -19.44
C VAL A 138 -13.92 15.90 -19.74
N THR A 139 -13.41 16.71 -18.82
CA THR A 139 -12.08 17.34 -18.92
C THR A 139 -11.26 17.04 -17.67
N LEU A 140 -10.01 16.68 -17.88
CA LEU A 140 -8.99 16.59 -16.84
C LEU A 140 -8.09 17.82 -16.90
N GLU A 141 -7.76 18.41 -15.75
CA GLU A 141 -6.79 19.50 -15.68
C GLU A 141 -5.66 19.13 -14.72
N ILE A 142 -4.44 19.27 -15.18
CA ILE A 142 -3.24 18.91 -14.43
C ILE A 142 -2.87 20.05 -13.48
N MET A 143 -2.64 19.73 -12.23
CA MET A 143 -2.11 20.64 -11.23
C MET A 143 -0.76 20.08 -10.74
N ALA A 144 0.34 20.75 -11.02
CA ALA A 144 1.64 20.36 -10.45
C ALA A 144 1.60 20.56 -8.93
N THR A 145 1.79 19.47 -8.19
CA THR A 145 1.76 19.45 -6.72
C THR A 145 3.01 18.75 -6.15
N PRO A 146 4.22 19.28 -6.46
CA PRO A 146 5.46 18.70 -5.95
C PRO A 146 5.54 18.77 -4.43
N GLY A 147 6.31 17.83 -3.85
CA GLY A 147 6.58 17.82 -2.41
C GLY A 147 6.69 16.42 -1.82
N HIS A 148 5.76 15.52 -2.10
CA HIS A 148 5.98 14.10 -1.85
C HIS A 148 7.10 13.59 -2.76
N THR A 149 7.00 13.87 -4.05
CA THR A 149 8.09 13.75 -5.02
C THR A 149 8.20 15.05 -5.86
N PRO A 150 9.35 15.31 -6.53
CA PRO A 150 9.50 16.53 -7.33
C PRO A 150 8.56 16.63 -8.53
N GLU A 151 8.16 15.49 -9.10
CA GLU A 151 7.29 15.41 -10.28
C GLU A 151 5.81 15.22 -9.96
N SER A 152 5.43 15.21 -8.68
CA SER A 152 4.05 14.97 -8.25
C SER A 152 3.07 15.93 -8.90
N ILE A 153 1.94 15.36 -9.35
CA ILE A 153 0.79 16.11 -9.89
C ILE A 153 -0.49 15.66 -9.18
N SER A 154 -1.46 16.55 -9.17
CA SER A 154 -2.87 16.23 -8.89
C SER A 154 -3.68 16.42 -10.18
N VAL A 155 -4.83 15.75 -10.29
CA VAL A 155 -5.68 15.82 -11.49
C VAL A 155 -7.07 16.31 -11.08
N LEU A 156 -7.45 17.50 -11.52
CA LEU A 156 -8.80 18.02 -11.40
C LEU A 156 -9.68 17.34 -12.46
N VAL A 157 -10.87 16.91 -12.06
CA VAL A 157 -11.86 16.25 -12.94
C VAL A 157 -13.07 17.15 -13.06
N PHE A 158 -13.44 17.51 -14.27
CA PHE A 158 -14.66 18.28 -14.60
C PHE A 158 -15.63 17.41 -15.36
N GLU A 159 -16.91 17.41 -14.94
CA GLU A 159 -17.97 16.64 -15.59
C GLU A 159 -18.33 17.19 -16.97
N HIS A 160 -18.23 18.53 -17.13
CA HIS A 160 -18.47 19.20 -18.40
C HIS A 160 -17.35 20.16 -18.75
N ALA A 161 -17.06 20.33 -20.03
CA ALA A 161 -15.99 21.20 -20.54
C ALA A 161 -16.14 22.67 -20.10
N GLY A 162 -17.36 23.12 -19.83
CA GLY A 162 -17.69 24.47 -19.38
C GLY A 162 -17.72 24.69 -17.87
N ASP A 163 -17.50 23.67 -17.08
CA ASP A 163 -17.57 23.77 -15.62
C ASP A 163 -16.45 24.66 -15.07
N HIS A 164 -16.81 25.51 -14.11
CA HIS A 164 -15.86 26.36 -13.38
C HIS A 164 -15.39 25.74 -12.07
N THR A 165 -16.16 24.78 -11.53
CA THR A 165 -15.81 24.03 -10.31
C THR A 165 -15.61 22.58 -10.69
N ALA A 166 -14.48 22.00 -10.30
CA ALA A 166 -14.21 20.61 -10.54
C ALA A 166 -15.16 19.70 -9.71
N TYR A 167 -15.58 18.59 -10.29
CA TYR A 167 -16.25 17.49 -9.58
C TYR A 167 -15.39 16.99 -8.41
N GLY A 168 -14.08 16.87 -8.64
CA GLY A 168 -13.12 16.44 -7.64
C GLY A 168 -11.68 16.60 -8.10
N VAL A 169 -10.77 16.34 -7.19
CA VAL A 169 -9.33 16.33 -7.41
C VAL A 169 -8.74 15.00 -6.96
N LEU A 170 -8.04 14.33 -7.89
CA LEU A 170 -7.22 13.15 -7.60
C LEU A 170 -5.87 13.68 -7.12
N THR A 171 -5.64 13.62 -5.81
CA THR A 171 -4.53 14.34 -5.18
C THR A 171 -3.21 13.59 -5.17
N GLY A 172 -3.21 12.32 -5.62
CA GLY A 172 -2.04 11.48 -5.45
C GLY A 172 -1.62 11.45 -3.98
N ASP A 173 -0.32 11.61 -3.76
CA ASP A 173 0.26 11.69 -2.42
C ASP A 173 0.56 13.13 -1.97
N ALA A 174 0.00 14.15 -2.65
CA ALA A 174 0.12 15.52 -2.18
C ALA A 174 -0.79 15.80 -0.98
N LEU A 175 -2.01 15.23 -0.98
CA LEU A 175 -3.00 15.41 0.10
C LEU A 175 -3.75 14.11 0.33
N PHE A 176 -3.76 13.65 1.57
CA PHE A 176 -4.59 12.55 2.07
C PHE A 176 -5.74 13.08 2.93
N ILE A 177 -6.66 12.19 3.30
CA ILE A 177 -7.71 12.56 4.25
C ILE A 177 -7.11 12.55 5.66
N GLY A 178 -7.01 13.74 6.26
CA GLY A 178 -6.42 13.95 7.59
C GLY A 178 -4.90 14.06 7.63
N ASP A 179 -4.21 13.90 6.48
CA ASP A 179 -2.75 13.94 6.40
C ASP A 179 -2.26 14.47 5.04
N VAL A 180 -0.96 14.49 4.85
CA VAL A 180 -0.26 14.78 3.57
C VAL A 180 0.83 13.74 3.34
N GLY A 181 1.25 13.58 2.08
CA GLY A 181 2.37 12.69 1.75
C GLY A 181 3.67 13.15 2.41
N ARG A 182 4.45 12.18 2.87
CA ARG A 182 5.74 12.42 3.52
C ARG A 182 6.78 12.94 2.50
N PRO A 183 7.56 13.98 2.85
CA PRO A 183 8.53 14.55 1.92
C PRO A 183 9.95 13.92 2.03
N ASP A 184 10.14 12.89 2.86
CA ASP A 184 11.47 12.38 3.23
C ASP A 184 11.91 11.10 2.50
N LEU A 185 11.05 10.49 1.67
CA LEU A 185 11.37 9.21 1.00
C LEU A 185 12.59 9.26 0.08
N LEU A 186 12.86 10.41 -0.53
CA LEU A 186 14.01 10.61 -1.42
C LEU A 186 15.28 11.10 -0.72
N ALA A 187 15.28 11.22 0.60
CA ALA A 187 16.47 11.65 1.35
C ALA A 187 17.68 10.72 1.13
N SER A 188 17.44 9.43 0.96
CA SER A 188 18.47 8.43 0.68
C SER A 188 19.17 8.60 -0.68
N VAL A 189 18.53 9.32 -1.62
CA VAL A 189 19.07 9.62 -2.95
C VAL A 189 19.47 11.09 -3.11
N GLY A 190 19.60 11.82 -1.99
CA GLY A 190 20.16 13.17 -1.94
C GLY A 190 19.16 14.31 -2.14
N VAL A 191 17.85 14.04 -2.14
CA VAL A 191 16.83 15.10 -2.15
C VAL A 191 16.44 15.45 -0.72
N SER A 192 16.65 16.68 -0.31
CA SER A 192 16.38 17.13 1.06
C SER A 192 14.89 17.06 1.40
N ALA A 193 14.56 16.43 2.52
CA ALA A 193 13.19 16.39 3.06
C ALA A 193 12.66 17.80 3.32
N GLU A 194 13.53 18.74 3.76
CA GLU A 194 13.17 20.14 3.95
C GLU A 194 12.80 20.82 2.61
N ALA A 195 13.58 20.57 1.55
CA ALA A 195 13.28 21.14 0.23
C ALA A 195 11.94 20.62 -0.32
N LEU A 196 11.69 19.33 -0.21
CA LEU A 196 10.39 18.73 -0.60
C LEU A 196 9.25 19.22 0.30
N GLY A 197 9.47 19.38 1.62
CA GLY A 197 8.50 19.93 2.53
C GLY A 197 8.06 21.35 2.17
N ARG A 198 9.00 22.22 1.70
CA ARG A 198 8.68 23.57 1.19
C ARG A 198 7.86 23.51 -0.09
N MET A 199 8.19 22.61 -1.03
CA MET A 199 7.37 22.39 -2.23
C MET A 199 5.96 21.91 -1.86
N LEU A 200 5.86 21.00 -0.89
CA LEU A 200 4.57 20.48 -0.41
C LEU A 200 3.72 21.58 0.25
N TYR A 201 4.36 22.51 0.99
CA TYR A 201 3.69 23.69 1.52
C TYR A 201 3.01 24.49 0.44
N ASP A 202 3.73 24.83 -0.64
CA ASP A 202 3.15 25.57 -1.77
C ASP A 202 2.02 24.79 -2.43
N SER A 203 2.20 23.48 -2.63
CA SER A 203 1.21 22.58 -3.23
C SER A 203 -0.07 22.50 -2.39
N VAL A 204 0.05 22.33 -1.09
CA VAL A 204 -1.10 22.18 -0.18
C VAL A 204 -1.72 23.55 0.12
N GLN A 205 -0.95 24.48 0.68
CA GLN A 205 -1.49 25.73 1.22
C GLN A 205 -1.93 26.73 0.15
N ARG A 206 -1.24 26.77 -1.02
CA ARG A 206 -1.53 27.75 -2.06
C ARG A 206 -2.35 27.21 -3.21
N LYS A 207 -2.15 25.94 -3.61
CA LYS A 207 -2.87 25.35 -4.74
C LYS A 207 -4.10 24.58 -4.28
N LEU A 208 -3.93 23.48 -3.52
CA LEU A 208 -5.05 22.61 -3.12
C LEU A 208 -6.04 23.34 -2.21
N MET A 209 -5.55 24.09 -1.20
CA MET A 209 -6.42 24.90 -0.34
C MET A 209 -6.93 26.18 -1.03
N GLY A 210 -6.53 26.47 -2.25
CA GLY A 210 -7.15 27.49 -3.12
C GLY A 210 -8.41 27.03 -3.83
N LEU A 211 -8.70 25.72 -3.86
CA LEU A 211 -9.90 25.16 -4.50
C LEU A 211 -11.16 25.45 -3.69
N PRO A 212 -12.36 25.50 -4.32
CA PRO A 212 -13.66 25.61 -3.65
C PRO A 212 -13.90 24.48 -2.64
N ASP A 213 -14.65 24.79 -1.57
CA ASP A 213 -14.92 23.84 -0.46
C ASP A 213 -15.65 22.57 -0.89
N GLU A 214 -16.48 22.66 -1.91
CA GLU A 214 -17.27 21.54 -2.45
C GLU A 214 -16.48 20.56 -3.31
N VAL A 215 -15.29 20.89 -3.76
CA VAL A 215 -14.44 20.01 -4.57
C VAL A 215 -14.09 18.77 -3.73
N ARG A 216 -14.44 17.60 -4.27
CA ARG A 216 -14.15 16.31 -3.63
C ARG A 216 -12.67 16.00 -3.68
N VAL A 217 -12.16 15.39 -2.61
CA VAL A 217 -10.76 14.93 -2.50
C VAL A 217 -10.72 13.42 -2.63
N PHE A 218 -9.94 12.94 -3.58
CA PHE A 218 -9.72 11.53 -3.88
C PHE A 218 -8.20 11.23 -3.82
N PRO A 219 -7.69 10.77 -2.68
CA PRO A 219 -6.26 10.52 -2.48
C PRO A 219 -5.80 9.19 -3.09
N ALA A 220 -4.49 9.03 -3.33
CA ALA A 220 -3.95 7.74 -3.75
C ALA A 220 -3.84 6.72 -2.61
N HIS A 221 -3.89 7.16 -1.35
CA HIS A 221 -3.78 6.25 -0.20
C HIS A 221 -4.77 6.56 0.93
N GLY A 222 -5.09 5.51 1.70
CA GLY A 222 -5.88 5.57 2.93
C GLY A 222 -5.11 5.00 4.13
N SER A 223 -5.85 4.78 5.23
CA SER A 223 -5.31 4.31 6.51
C SER A 223 -4.42 3.07 6.34
N GLY A 224 -3.25 3.14 6.95
CA GLY A 224 -2.28 2.07 6.97
C GLY A 224 -1.13 2.25 5.97
N SER A 225 -1.22 3.10 4.95
CA SER A 225 -0.10 3.35 4.04
C SER A 225 1.10 3.96 4.77
N ALA A 226 2.33 3.54 4.40
CA ALA A 226 3.57 4.11 4.90
C ALA A 226 3.95 5.44 4.21
N CYS A 227 3.11 5.93 3.28
CA CYS A 227 3.31 7.22 2.60
C CYS A 227 2.91 8.43 3.45
N GLY A 228 2.32 8.20 4.65
CA GLY A 228 1.99 9.23 5.64
C GLY A 228 1.91 8.66 7.04
N LYS A 229 1.50 9.47 8.04
CA LYS A 229 1.51 9.08 9.46
C LYS A 229 0.11 8.98 10.11
N ASN A 230 -0.89 9.72 9.61
CA ASN A 230 -2.21 9.85 10.23
C ASN A 230 -3.37 9.73 9.23
N LEU A 231 -3.26 8.86 8.23
CA LEU A 231 -4.29 8.71 7.20
C LEU A 231 -5.61 8.18 7.79
N SER A 232 -6.73 8.78 7.37
CA SER A 232 -8.08 8.33 7.72
C SER A 232 -8.47 7.03 7.03
N THR A 233 -9.45 6.33 7.60
CA THR A 233 -10.10 5.17 6.96
C THR A 233 -11.07 5.56 5.85
N GLU A 234 -11.46 6.82 5.76
CA GLU A 234 -12.32 7.33 4.70
C GLU A 234 -11.60 7.36 3.37
N ARG A 235 -12.33 7.10 2.29
CA ARG A 235 -11.78 6.98 0.93
C ARG A 235 -12.01 8.22 0.09
N GLN A 236 -12.82 9.17 0.56
CA GLN A 236 -13.09 10.47 -0.08
C GLN A 236 -13.43 11.51 1.00
N SER A 237 -13.22 12.77 0.66
CA SER A 237 -13.56 13.92 1.49
C SER A 237 -13.86 15.13 0.60
N THR A 238 -13.81 16.35 1.16
CA THR A 238 -13.88 17.60 0.40
C THR A 238 -12.76 18.54 0.83
N ILE A 239 -12.42 19.52 -0.02
CA ILE A 239 -11.44 20.55 0.32
C ILE A 239 -11.85 21.31 1.58
N GLY A 240 -13.14 21.63 1.71
CA GLY A 240 -13.67 22.30 2.91
C GLY A 240 -13.52 21.49 4.20
N GLU A 241 -13.67 20.16 4.14
CA GLU A 241 -13.42 19.27 5.28
C GLU A 241 -11.93 19.21 5.60
N GLN A 242 -11.07 19.04 4.61
CA GLN A 242 -9.62 19.01 4.83
C GLN A 242 -9.12 20.34 5.43
N ARG A 243 -9.64 21.46 4.96
CA ARG A 243 -9.33 22.79 5.52
C ARG A 243 -9.70 22.91 7.00
N ARG A 244 -10.71 22.16 7.49
CA ARG A 244 -11.13 22.17 8.89
C ARG A 244 -10.44 21.12 9.76
N LEU A 245 -10.19 19.92 9.23
CA LEU A 245 -9.83 18.73 10.01
C LEU A 245 -8.37 18.29 9.83
N ASN A 246 -7.77 18.59 8.69
CA ASN A 246 -6.40 18.16 8.40
C ASN A 246 -5.40 19.15 9.01
N TYR A 247 -4.51 18.68 9.85
CA TYR A 247 -3.51 19.51 10.51
C TYR A 247 -2.61 20.28 9.53
N ALA A 248 -2.25 19.66 8.41
CA ALA A 248 -1.39 20.25 7.38
C ALA A 248 -2.12 21.30 6.51
N CYS A 249 -3.46 21.31 6.53
CA CYS A 249 -4.28 22.30 5.82
C CYS A 249 -4.64 23.52 6.65
N GLN A 250 -4.27 23.55 7.96
CA GLN A 250 -4.48 24.71 8.82
C GLN A 250 -3.52 25.84 8.41
N PRO A 251 -3.93 27.10 8.54
CA PRO A 251 -3.03 28.23 8.31
C PRO A 251 -1.81 28.17 9.23
N MET A 252 -0.62 28.11 8.67
CA MET A 252 0.65 28.10 9.43
C MET A 252 1.78 28.68 8.58
N SER A 253 2.93 28.95 9.20
CA SER A 253 4.14 29.33 8.48
C SER A 253 4.72 28.16 7.68
N GLU A 254 5.55 28.44 6.67
CA GLU A 254 6.24 27.40 5.91
C GLU A 254 7.17 26.58 6.81
N GLU A 255 7.85 27.23 7.76
CA GLU A 255 8.74 26.59 8.72
C GLU A 255 7.99 25.63 9.64
N ASP A 256 6.82 26.04 10.19
CA ASP A 256 5.99 25.19 11.03
C ASP A 256 5.43 24.00 10.22
N PHE A 257 5.00 24.24 8.98
CA PHE A 257 4.51 23.18 8.12
C PHE A 257 5.59 22.12 7.87
N VAL A 258 6.81 22.54 7.46
CA VAL A 258 7.93 21.61 7.23
C VAL A 258 8.24 20.82 8.49
N ALA A 259 8.28 21.47 9.65
CA ALA A 259 8.52 20.79 10.92
C ALA A 259 7.47 19.70 11.19
N VAL A 260 6.17 20.03 11.10
CA VAL A 260 5.11 19.07 11.44
C VAL A 260 4.98 17.94 10.41
N VAL A 261 5.25 18.17 9.11
CA VAL A 261 5.12 17.11 8.10
C VAL A 261 6.35 16.17 8.05
N THR A 262 7.49 16.60 8.56
CA THR A 262 8.69 15.76 8.64
C THR A 262 8.80 14.99 9.96
N GLU A 263 8.17 15.48 11.03
CA GLU A 263 8.23 14.86 12.36
C GLU A 263 7.37 13.59 12.43
N GLY A 264 7.88 12.55 13.10
CA GLY A 264 7.14 11.34 13.46
C GLY A 264 6.78 10.43 12.29
N GLN A 265 7.42 10.60 11.14
CA GLN A 265 7.20 9.71 9.99
C GLN A 265 7.62 8.27 10.32
N PRO A 266 6.82 7.25 9.90
CA PRO A 266 7.20 5.84 10.09
C PRO A 266 8.46 5.52 9.28
N SER A 267 9.23 4.52 9.72
CA SER A 267 10.38 4.03 8.94
C SER A 267 9.92 3.51 7.58
N ALA A 268 10.54 4.00 6.50
CA ALA A 268 10.19 3.56 5.15
C ALA A 268 10.61 2.10 4.92
N PRO A 269 9.74 1.25 4.35
CA PRO A 269 10.09 -0.10 3.93
C PRO A 269 11.26 -0.11 2.94
N GLY A 270 12.12 -1.14 3.04
CA GLY A 270 13.33 -1.23 2.22
C GLY A 270 13.07 -1.31 0.72
N TYR A 271 11.95 -1.88 0.30
CA TYR A 271 11.58 -2.04 -1.11
C TYR A 271 11.09 -0.75 -1.80
N PHE A 272 10.80 0.33 -1.04
CA PHE A 272 10.31 1.59 -1.60
C PHE A 272 11.25 2.19 -2.64
N LEU A 273 12.55 2.23 -2.33
CA LEU A 273 13.54 2.74 -3.29
C LEU A 273 13.62 1.89 -4.56
N PHE A 274 13.50 0.57 -4.41
CA PHE A 274 13.44 -0.35 -5.54
C PHE A 274 12.23 -0.04 -6.43
N ASN A 275 11.03 0.05 -5.89
CA ASN A 275 9.82 0.30 -6.67
C ASN A 275 9.84 1.68 -7.34
N ALA A 276 10.23 2.75 -6.61
CA ALA A 276 10.36 4.08 -7.19
C ALA A 276 11.36 4.11 -8.37
N THR A 277 12.41 3.28 -8.31
CA THR A 277 13.38 3.13 -9.39
C THR A 277 12.77 2.36 -10.57
N VAL A 278 12.16 1.21 -10.31
CA VAL A 278 11.58 0.34 -11.35
C VAL A 278 10.40 1.01 -12.05
N ASN A 279 9.62 1.84 -11.37
CA ASN A 279 8.52 2.62 -11.96
C ASN A 279 9.01 3.68 -12.97
N ARG A 280 10.29 4.06 -12.93
CA ARG A 280 10.93 4.94 -13.93
C ARG A 280 11.48 4.18 -15.13
N GLN A 281 11.71 2.88 -14.99
CA GLN A 281 12.42 2.08 -15.97
C GLN A 281 11.51 1.48 -17.03
N GLN A 282 12.07 1.29 -18.23
CA GLN A 282 11.50 0.39 -19.22
C GLN A 282 11.71 -1.04 -18.74
N ARG A 283 10.74 -1.59 -18.02
CA ARG A 283 10.78 -2.95 -17.46
C ARG A 283 10.02 -3.95 -18.34
N ALA A 284 10.25 -5.23 -18.09
CA ALA A 284 9.41 -6.29 -18.65
C ALA A 284 7.97 -6.15 -18.13
N VAL A 285 7.02 -6.30 -19.03
CA VAL A 285 5.59 -6.26 -18.73
C VAL A 285 5.15 -7.63 -18.26
N ARG A 286 4.40 -7.69 -17.16
CA ARG A 286 3.84 -8.94 -16.66
C ARG A 286 2.69 -9.38 -17.57
N GLU A 287 2.64 -10.68 -17.89
CA GLU A 287 1.46 -11.27 -18.53
C GLU A 287 0.29 -11.33 -17.54
N LEU A 288 -0.94 -11.05 -18.02
CA LEU A 288 -2.11 -10.91 -17.17
C LEU A 288 -2.53 -12.22 -16.49
N ASP A 289 -2.35 -13.36 -17.18
CA ASP A 289 -2.92 -14.65 -16.79
C ASP A 289 -1.88 -15.70 -16.37
N VAL A 290 -0.68 -15.28 -15.96
CA VAL A 290 0.36 -16.24 -15.55
C VAL A 290 0.11 -16.72 -14.12
N ALA A 291 -0.40 -17.97 -14.01
CA ALA A 291 -0.48 -18.67 -12.76
C ALA A 291 0.87 -19.28 -12.37
N ILE A 292 1.22 -19.22 -11.07
CA ILE A 292 2.38 -19.93 -10.54
C ILE A 292 2.08 -21.44 -10.47
N PRO A 293 3.05 -22.32 -10.78
CA PRO A 293 2.85 -23.77 -10.76
C PRO A 293 2.82 -24.34 -9.35
N ALA A 294 2.05 -25.40 -9.15
CA ALA A 294 2.21 -26.27 -8.00
C ALA A 294 3.53 -27.04 -8.12
N LEU A 295 4.33 -27.07 -7.05
CA LEU A 295 5.62 -27.74 -7.01
C LEU A 295 5.50 -29.09 -6.28
N ASP A 296 6.11 -30.13 -6.87
CA ASP A 296 6.33 -31.39 -6.15
C ASP A 296 7.51 -31.29 -5.16
N SER A 297 7.68 -32.31 -4.31
CA SER A 297 8.74 -32.33 -3.30
C SER A 297 10.14 -32.21 -3.87
N THR A 298 10.39 -32.74 -5.08
CA THR A 298 11.69 -32.65 -5.75
C THR A 298 11.94 -31.21 -6.22
N GLN A 299 10.93 -30.58 -6.79
CA GLN A 299 11.00 -29.19 -7.26
C GLN A 299 11.17 -28.20 -6.09
N VAL A 300 10.45 -28.40 -4.99
CA VAL A 300 10.64 -27.60 -3.76
C VAL A 300 12.06 -27.76 -3.23
N ALA A 301 12.55 -29.01 -3.12
CA ALA A 301 13.91 -29.27 -2.64
C ALA A 301 14.97 -28.63 -3.56
N ALA A 302 14.77 -28.66 -4.87
CA ALA A 302 15.66 -28.01 -5.84
C ALA A 302 15.62 -26.47 -5.71
N ALA A 303 14.44 -25.88 -5.57
CA ALA A 303 14.30 -24.44 -5.36
C ALA A 303 15.02 -23.97 -4.08
N LEU A 304 14.81 -24.67 -2.97
CA LEU A 304 15.49 -24.35 -1.70
C LEU A 304 17.01 -24.54 -1.79
N ALA A 305 17.48 -25.60 -2.48
CA ALA A 305 18.91 -25.78 -2.72
C ALA A 305 19.52 -24.68 -3.61
N ALA A 306 18.71 -24.06 -4.47
CA ALA A 306 19.09 -22.89 -5.26
C ALA A 306 18.99 -21.56 -4.50
N GLY A 307 18.64 -21.57 -3.21
CA GLY A 307 18.56 -20.40 -2.37
C GLY A 307 17.17 -19.72 -2.33
N ALA A 308 16.12 -20.40 -2.81
CA ALA A 308 14.77 -19.90 -2.65
C ALA A 308 14.36 -19.93 -1.17
N ILE A 309 13.54 -18.94 -0.76
CA ILE A 309 12.96 -18.87 0.57
C ILE A 309 11.49 -19.29 0.52
N VAL A 310 11.00 -19.93 1.58
CA VAL A 310 9.56 -20.21 1.72
C VAL A 310 8.89 -19.01 2.36
N HIS A 311 7.96 -18.39 1.64
CA HIS A 311 6.98 -17.48 2.20
C HIS A 311 5.80 -18.31 2.72
N ASP A 312 5.72 -18.48 4.02
CA ASP A 312 4.59 -19.13 4.66
C ASP A 312 3.51 -18.10 4.98
N ALA A 313 2.48 -18.08 4.14
CA ALA A 313 1.35 -17.15 4.21
C ALA A 313 0.16 -17.72 5.00
N ARG A 314 0.32 -18.90 5.64
CA ARG A 314 -0.70 -19.46 6.54
C ARG A 314 -0.83 -18.60 7.80
N ASP A 315 -1.87 -18.86 8.59
CA ASP A 315 -2.06 -18.21 9.88
C ASP A 315 -0.82 -18.39 10.80
N ALA A 316 -0.53 -17.35 11.60
CA ALA A 316 0.63 -17.36 12.49
C ALA A 316 0.62 -18.48 13.54
N MET A 317 -0.56 -18.99 13.93
CA MET A 317 -0.67 -20.14 14.85
C MET A 317 -0.40 -21.45 14.13
N GLU A 318 -0.82 -21.60 12.88
CA GLU A 318 -0.47 -22.76 12.04
C GLU A 318 1.04 -22.81 11.80
N PHE A 319 1.66 -21.67 11.45
CA PHE A 319 3.11 -21.54 11.36
C PHE A 319 3.79 -21.96 12.66
N THR A 320 3.29 -21.47 13.79
CA THR A 320 3.82 -21.78 15.13
C THR A 320 3.77 -23.28 15.43
N ALA A 321 2.69 -23.95 15.04
CA ALA A 321 2.48 -25.38 15.27
C ALA A 321 3.44 -26.27 14.45
N GLY A 322 3.86 -25.80 13.27
CA GLY A 322 4.83 -26.48 12.42
C GLY A 322 5.05 -25.75 11.08
N HIS A 323 6.31 -25.48 10.76
CA HIS A 323 6.73 -24.85 9.51
C HIS A 323 8.06 -25.43 9.01
N LEU A 324 8.38 -25.21 7.76
CA LEU A 324 9.67 -25.62 7.21
C LEU A 324 10.81 -24.78 7.82
N VAL A 325 11.90 -25.42 8.17
CA VAL A 325 13.14 -24.75 8.63
C VAL A 325 13.55 -23.69 7.61
N GLY A 326 13.75 -22.47 8.09
CA GLY A 326 14.12 -21.31 7.27
C GLY A 326 12.95 -20.63 6.55
N ALA A 327 11.70 -21.08 6.74
CA ALA A 327 10.54 -20.36 6.24
C ALA A 327 10.30 -19.06 7.02
N VAL A 328 9.80 -18.03 6.31
CA VAL A 328 9.39 -16.77 6.92
C VAL A 328 7.87 -16.64 6.86
N SER A 329 7.25 -16.42 8.03
CA SER A 329 5.81 -16.23 8.16
C SER A 329 5.43 -14.80 7.81
N VAL A 330 4.62 -14.64 6.77
CA VAL A 330 3.87 -13.39 6.51
C VAL A 330 2.46 -13.80 6.14
N PRO A 331 1.53 -13.85 7.11
CA PRO A 331 0.17 -14.32 6.87
C PRO A 331 -0.54 -13.59 5.74
N ALA A 332 -1.39 -14.29 4.98
CA ALA A 332 -2.08 -13.77 3.80
C ALA A 332 -3.09 -12.66 4.12
N ASP A 333 -3.44 -12.47 5.39
CA ASP A 333 -4.34 -11.41 5.85
C ASP A 333 -3.66 -10.05 5.97
N GLY A 334 -4.45 -9.01 6.20
CA GLY A 334 -3.97 -7.66 6.48
C GLY A 334 -3.02 -7.12 5.41
N ARG A 335 -1.90 -6.55 5.86
CA ARG A 335 -0.90 -5.86 5.02
C ARG A 335 0.21 -6.79 4.53
N MET A 336 -0.15 -7.96 4.03
CA MET A 336 0.78 -9.01 3.62
C MET A 336 1.83 -8.50 2.62
N ALA A 337 1.39 -7.81 1.56
CA ALA A 337 2.31 -7.36 0.49
C ALA A 337 3.40 -6.41 1.03
N GLU A 338 3.01 -5.36 1.76
CA GLU A 338 3.97 -4.42 2.36
C GLU A 338 4.91 -5.12 3.35
N THR A 339 4.36 -6.00 4.20
CA THR A 339 5.17 -6.70 5.20
C THR A 339 6.12 -7.70 4.53
N ALA A 340 5.69 -8.38 3.48
CA ALA A 340 6.57 -9.20 2.65
C ALA A 340 7.71 -8.37 2.04
N GLY A 341 7.41 -7.14 1.56
CA GLY A 341 8.39 -6.20 1.06
C GLY A 341 9.40 -5.69 2.11
N ILE A 342 9.06 -5.81 3.40
CA ILE A 342 10.01 -5.51 4.50
C ILE A 342 10.97 -6.68 4.73
N VAL A 343 10.47 -7.92 4.74
CA VAL A 343 11.25 -9.10 5.18
C VAL A 343 11.91 -9.88 4.04
N PHE A 344 11.43 -9.70 2.81
CA PHE A 344 12.04 -10.27 1.59
C PHE A 344 12.71 -9.19 0.75
N THR A 345 13.49 -9.61 -0.25
CA THR A 345 14.05 -8.72 -1.29
C THR A 345 13.57 -9.12 -2.68
N PRO A 346 13.48 -8.17 -3.63
CA PRO A 346 12.98 -8.46 -4.98
C PRO A 346 13.79 -9.51 -5.77
N GLU A 347 15.08 -9.70 -5.40
CA GLU A 347 15.99 -10.65 -6.04
C GLU A 347 15.79 -12.08 -5.56
N GLN A 348 15.15 -12.28 -4.40
CA GLN A 348 14.94 -13.60 -3.84
C GLN A 348 13.95 -14.41 -4.66
N GLN A 349 14.24 -15.68 -4.87
CA GLN A 349 13.26 -16.64 -5.34
C GLN A 349 12.35 -17.06 -4.19
N ILE A 350 11.05 -17.06 -4.43
CA ILE A 350 10.04 -17.34 -3.41
C ILE A 350 9.25 -18.59 -3.79
N VAL A 351 9.15 -19.53 -2.86
CA VAL A 351 8.17 -20.63 -2.88
C VAL A 351 7.04 -20.23 -1.92
N VAL A 352 5.81 -20.21 -2.42
CA VAL A 352 4.64 -19.86 -1.60
C VAL A 352 4.11 -21.09 -0.90
N MET A 353 3.81 -20.96 0.39
CA MET A 353 2.99 -21.87 1.19
C MET A 353 1.83 -21.06 1.75
N ALA A 354 0.62 -21.27 1.27
CA ALA A 354 -0.55 -20.44 1.59
C ALA A 354 -1.73 -21.30 2.06
N PRO A 355 -2.76 -20.69 2.66
CA PRO A 355 -4.05 -21.36 2.83
C PRO A 355 -4.58 -21.83 1.48
N ASP A 356 -5.28 -22.97 1.47
CA ASP A 356 -5.79 -23.61 0.26
C ASP A 356 -6.60 -22.64 -0.62
N GLY A 357 -6.24 -22.56 -1.90
CA GLY A 357 -6.85 -21.70 -2.90
C GLY A 357 -6.41 -20.23 -2.88
N GLN A 358 -5.50 -19.82 -1.98
CA GLN A 358 -4.98 -18.45 -1.90
C GLN A 358 -3.59 -18.28 -2.54
N GLU A 359 -2.99 -19.33 -3.07
CA GLU A 359 -1.61 -19.36 -3.56
C GLU A 359 -1.38 -18.33 -4.68
N GLN A 360 -2.34 -18.25 -5.61
CA GLN A 360 -2.28 -17.33 -6.74
C GLN A 360 -2.46 -15.87 -6.30
N ASP A 361 -3.35 -15.62 -5.34
CA ASP A 361 -3.55 -14.28 -4.78
C ASP A 361 -2.32 -13.81 -4.01
N VAL A 362 -1.70 -14.67 -3.20
CA VAL A 362 -0.43 -14.36 -2.51
C VAL A 362 0.66 -14.00 -3.52
N ALA A 363 0.82 -14.79 -4.60
CA ALA A 363 1.79 -14.49 -5.64
C ALA A 363 1.49 -13.19 -6.39
N LEU A 364 0.21 -12.89 -6.63
CA LEU A 364 -0.21 -11.64 -7.25
C LEU A 364 0.13 -10.45 -6.36
N ARG A 365 -0.14 -10.52 -5.06
CA ARG A 365 0.20 -9.47 -4.10
C ARG A 365 1.71 -9.22 -4.02
N LEU A 366 2.53 -10.26 -4.06
CA LEU A 366 3.98 -10.14 -4.16
C LEU A 366 4.39 -9.43 -5.46
N ALA A 367 3.76 -9.78 -6.59
CA ALA A 367 4.04 -9.15 -7.87
C ALA A 367 3.65 -7.65 -7.90
N ARG A 368 2.61 -7.23 -7.17
CA ARG A 368 2.22 -5.81 -7.03
C ARG A 368 3.33 -4.95 -6.45
N ILE A 369 4.17 -5.51 -5.59
CA ILE A 369 5.35 -4.82 -5.02
C ILE A 369 6.66 -5.17 -5.74
N GLY A 370 6.60 -5.73 -6.95
CA GLY A 370 7.77 -6.02 -7.78
C GLY A 370 8.51 -7.31 -7.48
N PHE A 371 7.93 -8.21 -6.68
CA PHE A 371 8.53 -9.49 -6.33
C PHE A 371 8.11 -10.57 -7.33
N ASP A 372 8.70 -10.52 -8.52
CA ASP A 372 8.33 -11.34 -9.69
C ASP A 372 8.96 -12.73 -9.70
N ARG A 373 9.81 -13.05 -8.71
CA ARG A 373 10.56 -14.32 -8.68
C ARG A 373 9.88 -15.39 -7.84
N THR A 374 8.53 -15.39 -7.80
CA THR A 374 7.76 -16.50 -7.22
C THR A 374 7.84 -17.69 -8.16
N VAL A 375 8.56 -18.75 -7.75
CA VAL A 375 8.86 -19.90 -8.61
C VAL A 375 7.76 -20.96 -8.61
N GLY A 376 6.85 -20.92 -7.63
CA GLY A 376 5.70 -21.81 -7.50
C GLY A 376 5.21 -21.91 -6.06
N TYR A 377 4.33 -22.86 -5.80
CA TYR A 377 3.71 -23.04 -4.49
C TYR A 377 3.61 -24.49 -4.07
N ILE A 378 3.47 -24.73 -2.75
CA ILE A 378 3.21 -26.02 -2.13
C ILE A 378 1.70 -26.20 -2.02
N ALA A 379 1.13 -27.15 -2.79
CA ALA A 379 -0.31 -27.29 -2.97
C ALA A 379 -1.09 -27.78 -1.73
N ASP A 380 -0.50 -28.59 -0.86
CA ASP A 380 -1.07 -29.06 0.40
C ASP A 380 -0.01 -28.91 1.49
N PRO A 381 0.01 -27.75 2.18
CA PRO A 381 0.97 -27.48 3.24
C PRO A 381 1.00 -28.56 4.32
N THR A 382 -0.17 -29.04 4.75
CA THR A 382 -0.27 -30.03 5.83
C THR A 382 0.32 -31.37 5.41
N ALA A 383 -0.06 -31.89 4.24
CA ALA A 383 0.48 -33.16 3.73
C ALA A 383 1.99 -33.04 3.46
N TYR A 384 2.44 -31.88 2.92
CA TYR A 384 3.86 -31.64 2.67
C TYR A 384 4.68 -31.66 3.97
N LEU A 385 4.25 -30.93 5.01
CA LEU A 385 4.94 -30.89 6.31
C LEU A 385 4.98 -32.26 6.98
N LEU A 386 3.89 -33.04 6.92
CA LEU A 386 3.86 -34.41 7.44
C LEU A 386 4.84 -35.34 6.73
N ALA A 387 4.95 -35.22 5.41
CA ALA A 387 5.86 -36.04 4.61
C ALA A 387 7.35 -35.67 4.80
N HIS A 388 7.63 -34.44 5.28
CA HIS A 388 8.99 -33.91 5.48
C HIS A 388 9.23 -33.50 6.93
N SER A 389 8.74 -34.29 7.88
CA SER A 389 8.77 -33.98 9.32
C SER A 389 10.17 -33.79 9.90
N ASP A 390 11.20 -34.29 9.24
CA ASP A 390 12.62 -34.08 9.54
C ASP A 390 13.11 -32.65 9.23
N ARG A 391 12.32 -31.87 8.48
CA ARG A 391 12.58 -30.49 8.11
C ARG A 391 11.59 -29.51 8.72
N VAL A 392 10.79 -29.95 9.67
CA VAL A 392 9.76 -29.15 10.34
C VAL A 392 10.25 -28.75 11.72
N GLU A 393 10.09 -27.47 12.03
CA GLU A 393 10.30 -26.92 13.36
C GLU A 393 9.06 -26.20 13.88
N ARG A 394 9.06 -25.83 15.16
CA ARG A 394 8.00 -25.07 15.81
C ARG A 394 8.51 -23.70 16.23
N ALA A 395 7.66 -22.70 16.16
CA ALA A 395 7.97 -21.39 16.68
C ALA A 395 7.54 -21.24 18.16
N SER A 396 8.20 -20.34 18.86
CA SER A 396 7.85 -19.97 20.24
C SER A 396 7.07 -18.67 20.24
N ARG A 397 5.89 -18.70 20.90
CA ARG A 397 5.08 -17.53 21.19
C ARG A 397 4.75 -17.52 22.68
N LEU A 398 5.09 -16.45 23.38
CA LEU A 398 4.99 -16.33 24.82
C LEU A 398 3.68 -15.65 25.23
N THR A 399 3.02 -16.17 26.24
CA THR A 399 2.04 -15.41 27.03
C THR A 399 2.75 -14.33 27.84
N VAL A 400 2.02 -13.34 28.37
CA VAL A 400 2.60 -12.30 29.24
C VAL A 400 3.35 -12.91 30.42
N ALA A 401 2.77 -13.89 31.11
CA ALA A 401 3.41 -14.56 32.26
C ALA A 401 4.71 -15.31 31.90
N GLN A 402 4.75 -15.94 30.71
CA GLN A 402 5.98 -16.58 30.20
C GLN A 402 7.04 -15.54 29.81
N CYS A 403 6.60 -14.42 29.24
CA CYS A 403 7.49 -13.31 28.89
C CYS A 403 8.12 -12.71 30.17
N GLU A 404 7.33 -12.47 31.24
CA GLU A 404 7.85 -12.03 32.54
C GLU A 404 8.92 -12.97 33.10
N GLN A 405 8.68 -14.29 32.98
CA GLN A 405 9.68 -15.31 33.41
C GLN A 405 10.95 -15.23 32.55
N ALA A 406 10.82 -15.08 31.24
CA ALA A 406 11.97 -14.94 30.33
C ALA A 406 12.78 -13.67 30.64
N LEU A 407 12.11 -12.57 30.95
CA LEU A 407 12.77 -11.29 31.30
C LEU A 407 13.55 -11.31 32.63
N ALA A 408 13.37 -12.35 33.46
CA ALA A 408 14.19 -12.55 34.65
C ALA A 408 15.64 -12.95 34.31
N ASP A 409 15.89 -13.45 33.10
CA ASP A 409 17.23 -13.71 32.59
C ASP A 409 17.80 -12.43 31.93
N PRO A 410 18.90 -11.86 32.46
CA PRO A 410 19.49 -10.64 31.92
C PRO A 410 20.12 -10.81 30.53
N SER A 411 20.29 -12.05 30.04
CA SER A 411 20.79 -12.31 28.69
C SER A 411 19.72 -12.15 27.62
N VAL A 412 18.43 -12.12 27.99
CA VAL A 412 17.32 -11.98 27.05
C VAL A 412 17.30 -10.59 26.42
N GLN A 413 17.34 -10.55 25.12
CA GLN A 413 17.23 -9.32 24.33
C GLN A 413 15.75 -9.03 24.03
N VAL A 414 15.22 -7.94 24.52
CA VAL A 414 13.85 -7.51 24.26
C VAL A 414 13.83 -6.50 23.12
N VAL A 415 13.03 -6.76 22.08
CA VAL A 415 12.98 -5.91 20.89
C VAL A 415 11.56 -5.43 20.63
N ASP A 416 11.37 -4.12 20.72
CA ASP A 416 10.15 -3.44 20.31
C ASP A 416 10.21 -3.10 18.82
N ILE A 417 9.38 -3.73 18.01
CA ILE A 417 9.39 -3.52 16.56
C ILE A 417 8.28 -2.56 16.10
N ARG A 418 7.67 -1.81 17.01
CA ARG A 418 6.69 -0.76 16.70
C ARG A 418 7.38 0.46 16.09
N ASN A 419 6.60 1.25 15.34
CA ASN A 419 7.09 2.55 14.83
C ASN A 419 7.30 3.56 15.98
N PRO A 420 8.15 4.58 15.79
CA PRO A 420 8.45 5.58 16.83
C PRO A 420 7.20 6.24 17.44
N GLY A 421 6.18 6.59 16.63
CA GLY A 421 4.94 7.17 17.12
C GLY A 421 4.16 6.24 18.06
N GLU A 422 4.23 4.92 17.88
CA GLU A 422 3.57 3.93 18.73
C GLU A 422 4.30 3.73 20.07
N THR A 423 5.59 4.03 20.14
CA THR A 423 6.42 3.85 21.35
C THR A 423 6.40 5.07 22.29
N ALA A 424 5.83 6.19 21.86
CA ALA A 424 5.73 7.42 22.65
C ALA A 424 4.94 7.21 23.98
N GLY A 425 3.98 6.27 24.01
CA GLY A 425 3.22 5.87 25.19
C GLY A 425 3.98 4.95 26.15
N GLY A 426 5.18 4.50 25.82
CA GLY A 426 6.01 3.61 26.64
C GLY A 426 6.43 2.33 25.91
N THR A 427 7.38 1.62 26.53
CA THR A 427 7.94 0.35 26.07
C THR A 427 8.01 -0.64 27.23
N MET A 428 8.21 -1.93 26.92
CA MET A 428 8.53 -2.92 27.95
C MET A 428 9.90 -2.62 28.59
N PRO A 429 10.13 -2.99 29.86
CA PRO A 429 11.40 -2.78 30.53
C PRO A 429 12.58 -3.38 29.76
N GLY A 430 13.65 -2.59 29.55
CA GLY A 430 14.87 -3.04 28.85
C GLY A 430 14.72 -3.21 27.34
N ALA A 431 13.58 -2.87 26.75
CA ALA A 431 13.35 -3.03 25.32
C ALA A 431 14.25 -2.09 24.48
N ARG A 432 14.86 -2.67 23.46
CA ARG A 432 15.48 -1.92 22.36
C ARG A 432 14.43 -1.68 21.28
N VAL A 433 14.26 -0.43 20.88
CA VAL A 433 13.33 -0.07 19.80
C VAL A 433 14.04 -0.23 18.45
N ILE A 434 13.56 -1.19 17.65
CA ILE A 434 14.01 -1.44 16.27
C ILE A 434 12.75 -1.66 15.44
N PRO A 435 12.20 -0.63 14.80
CA PRO A 435 11.00 -0.79 13.97
C PRO A 435 11.14 -1.91 12.95
N LEU A 436 10.05 -2.66 12.67
CA LEU A 436 10.10 -3.79 11.75
C LEU A 436 10.75 -3.46 10.39
N PRO A 437 10.50 -2.29 9.75
CA PRO A 437 11.18 -1.94 8.50
C PRO A 437 12.70 -1.72 8.62
N GLU A 438 13.21 -1.50 9.82
CA GLU A 438 14.65 -1.34 10.09
C GLU A 438 15.32 -2.65 10.50
N LEU A 439 14.55 -3.59 11.05
CA LEU A 439 15.07 -4.83 11.62
C LEU A 439 15.99 -5.59 10.66
N PRO A 440 15.67 -5.78 9.35
CA PRO A 440 16.57 -6.49 8.43
C PRO A 440 17.95 -5.85 8.26
N ARG A 441 18.04 -4.52 8.46
CA ARG A 441 19.31 -3.76 8.31
C ARG A 441 20.07 -3.60 9.62
N ARG A 442 19.44 -3.93 10.76
CA ARG A 442 19.97 -3.73 12.11
C ARG A 442 20.21 -5.04 12.87
N LEU A 443 20.22 -6.17 12.15
CA LEU A 443 20.47 -7.50 12.75
C LEU A 443 21.78 -7.56 13.55
N ALA A 444 22.81 -6.86 13.11
CA ALA A 444 24.11 -6.80 13.79
C ALA A 444 24.06 -6.15 15.19
N GLU A 445 22.95 -5.52 15.56
CA GLU A 445 22.74 -4.99 16.91
C GLU A 445 22.25 -6.06 17.90
N LEU A 446 21.91 -7.25 17.42
CA LEU A 446 21.42 -8.37 18.21
C LEU A 446 22.45 -9.50 18.21
N ASP A 447 22.58 -10.19 19.34
CA ASP A 447 23.40 -11.39 19.47
C ASP A 447 22.57 -12.61 19.03
N PRO A 448 22.95 -13.33 17.97
CA PRO A 448 22.19 -14.48 17.47
C PRO A 448 22.21 -15.69 18.41
N GLU A 449 23.19 -15.77 19.34
CA GLU A 449 23.33 -16.86 20.30
C GLU A 449 22.54 -16.61 21.61
N ALA A 450 22.10 -15.38 21.87
CA ALA A 450 21.32 -15.01 23.04
C ALA A 450 19.82 -15.03 22.73
N PRO A 451 18.94 -15.39 23.71
CA PRO A 451 17.51 -15.39 23.51
C PRO A 451 16.97 -14.02 23.12
N VAL A 452 16.04 -13.98 22.16
CA VAL A 452 15.39 -12.76 21.70
C VAL A 452 13.87 -12.87 21.87
N VAL A 453 13.27 -11.86 22.49
CA VAL A 453 11.82 -11.71 22.60
C VAL A 453 11.39 -10.46 21.84
N LEU A 454 10.60 -10.65 20.76
CA LEU A 454 10.04 -9.54 19.99
C LEU A 454 8.61 -9.24 20.42
N TYR A 455 8.23 -7.98 20.35
CA TYR A 455 6.83 -7.60 20.46
C TYR A 455 6.50 -6.41 19.53
N CYS A 456 5.23 -6.32 19.15
CA CYS A 456 4.64 -5.17 18.47
C CYS A 456 3.38 -4.72 19.22
N ALA A 457 2.47 -3.97 18.61
CA ALA A 457 1.24 -3.54 19.28
C ALA A 457 0.32 -4.73 19.62
N GLY A 458 0.02 -5.62 18.67
CA GLY A 458 -0.97 -6.69 18.81
C GLY A 458 -0.46 -8.12 18.57
N GLY A 459 0.84 -8.34 18.29
CA GLY A 459 1.44 -9.68 18.12
C GLY A 459 1.53 -10.16 16.66
N TRP A 460 0.95 -9.45 15.67
CA TRP A 460 1.03 -9.85 14.24
C TRP A 460 2.41 -9.54 13.65
N ARG A 461 2.89 -8.29 13.71
CA ARG A 461 4.22 -7.91 13.20
C ARG A 461 5.35 -8.66 13.91
N SER A 462 5.21 -8.92 15.21
CA SER A 462 6.24 -9.62 15.98
C SER A 462 6.37 -11.09 15.61
N SER A 463 5.30 -11.77 15.23
CA SER A 463 5.41 -13.14 14.70
C SER A 463 6.19 -13.17 13.37
N VAL A 464 5.99 -12.18 12.50
CA VAL A 464 6.76 -12.01 11.26
C VAL A 464 8.24 -11.77 11.56
N GLY A 465 8.55 -10.77 12.41
CA GLY A 465 9.92 -10.44 12.80
C GLY A 465 10.64 -11.62 13.43
N ALA A 466 9.95 -12.38 14.30
CA ALA A 466 10.52 -13.58 14.93
C ALA A 466 10.82 -14.68 13.90
N SER A 467 9.94 -14.91 12.93
CA SER A 467 10.19 -15.90 11.86
C SER A 467 11.38 -15.49 11.00
N MET A 468 11.49 -14.19 10.68
CA MET A 468 12.62 -13.65 9.92
C MET A 468 13.95 -13.84 10.69
N LEU A 469 14.00 -13.55 11.98
CA LEU A 469 15.22 -13.76 12.78
C LEU A 469 15.63 -15.24 12.80
N ARG A 470 14.68 -16.17 12.97
CA ARG A 470 14.95 -17.61 12.89
C ARG A 470 15.53 -18.01 11.53
N ALA A 471 14.94 -17.50 10.43
CA ALA A 471 15.45 -17.75 9.08
C ALA A 471 16.87 -17.16 8.87
N GLN A 472 17.27 -16.16 9.66
CA GLN A 472 18.61 -15.58 9.67
C GLN A 472 19.59 -16.27 10.64
N GLY A 473 19.17 -17.39 11.28
CA GLY A 473 20.03 -18.23 12.11
C GLY A 473 20.05 -17.87 13.61
N PHE A 474 19.16 -17.01 14.09
CA PHE A 474 19.01 -16.79 15.53
C PHE A 474 18.45 -18.05 16.21
N ALA A 475 19.16 -18.53 17.23
CA ALA A 475 18.90 -19.84 17.81
C ALA A 475 17.65 -19.92 18.70
N ASP A 476 17.37 -18.87 19.47
CA ASP A 476 16.23 -18.81 20.41
C ASP A 476 15.46 -17.51 20.23
N VAL A 477 14.34 -17.60 19.50
CA VAL A 477 13.51 -16.44 19.17
C VAL A 477 12.07 -16.71 19.53
N SER A 478 11.48 -15.82 20.31
CA SER A 478 10.05 -15.84 20.67
C SER A 478 9.39 -14.51 20.34
N ASP A 479 8.07 -14.50 20.20
CA ASP A 479 7.29 -13.28 20.17
C ASP A 479 6.19 -13.27 21.23
N LEU A 480 5.75 -12.07 21.63
CA LEU A 480 4.73 -11.88 22.66
C LEU A 480 3.33 -11.93 22.04
N LEU A 481 2.50 -12.90 22.48
CA LEU A 481 1.10 -13.01 22.14
C LEU A 481 0.34 -11.75 22.62
N GLY A 482 -0.42 -11.12 21.71
CA GLY A 482 -1.15 -9.90 21.99
C GLY A 482 -0.27 -8.64 22.11
N GLY A 483 1.06 -8.78 21.97
CA GLY A 483 2.00 -7.68 21.91
C GLY A 483 1.97 -6.73 23.11
N TYR A 484 2.32 -5.47 22.89
CA TYR A 484 2.34 -4.44 23.93
C TYR A 484 0.96 -4.20 24.56
N GLY A 485 -0.12 -4.33 23.78
CA GLY A 485 -1.47 -4.21 24.33
C GLY A 485 -1.79 -5.23 25.41
N ALA A 486 -1.37 -6.50 25.24
CA ALA A 486 -1.53 -7.53 26.29
C ALA A 486 -0.60 -7.27 27.49
N TRP A 487 0.62 -6.78 27.24
CA TRP A 487 1.54 -6.39 28.30
C TRP A 487 0.98 -5.25 29.16
N GLU A 488 0.50 -4.18 28.51
CA GLU A 488 -0.05 -3.00 29.20
C GLU A 488 -1.30 -3.33 30.04
N GLN A 489 -2.17 -4.22 29.53
CA GLN A 489 -3.33 -4.71 30.28
C GLN A 489 -2.94 -5.49 31.54
N ALA A 490 -1.85 -6.25 31.49
CA ALA A 490 -1.33 -7.00 32.62
C ALA A 490 -0.57 -6.10 33.62
N HIS A 491 -0.05 -4.96 33.18
CA HIS A 491 0.74 -4.01 33.97
C HIS A 491 0.15 -2.61 33.90
N PRO A 492 -1.08 -2.39 34.41
CA PRO A 492 -1.68 -1.07 34.39
C PRO A 492 -0.81 -0.09 35.16
N VAL A 493 -0.46 1.02 34.52
CA VAL A 493 0.24 2.13 35.20
C VAL A 493 -0.70 2.62 36.28
N SER A 494 -0.28 2.55 37.54
CA SER A 494 -1.05 3.08 38.67
C SER A 494 -1.25 4.57 38.44
N ALA A 495 -2.52 4.99 38.29
CA ALA A 495 -2.90 6.39 38.07
C ALA A 495 -2.55 7.28 39.25
#